data_7ae8f832f821571d5f293157b379fbfb
#
_entry.id   7ae8f832f821571d5f293157b379fbfb
#
_cell.length_a   1.000
_cell.length_b   1.000
_cell.length_c   1.000
_cell.angle_alpha   90.00
_cell.angle_beta   90.00
_cell.angle_gamma   90.00
#
_symmetry.space_group_name_H-M   'P 1'
#
loop_
_entity.id
_entity.type
_entity.pdbx_description
1 polymer ?
#
loop_
_entity_poly.entity_id
_entity_poly.type
_entity_poly.pdbx_seq_one_letter_code
_entity_poly.pdbx_strand_id
1 'polypeptide(L)'
;MDIFCKIINNEIPSYTIYEDDIVKVFLDVNPNSTGHSLIVPKEHYQDFFDIDKEVLNHVLDTAKVMADRLKERLNCDGITFAQNNGLGQDVKHYHLHL
;
A
#
# COMPACT_ATOMS: atom_id res chain seq x y z
N MET A 1 4.25 2.41 17.68
CA MET A 1 4.67 2.40 16.25
C MET A 1 4.29 1.06 15.65
N ASP A 2 3.50 1.07 14.59
CA ASP A 2 3.04 -0.16 13.95
C ASP A 2 4.12 -0.75 13.02
N ILE A 3 3.85 -1.95 12.49
CA ILE A 3 4.81 -2.65 11.63
C ILE A 3 5.12 -1.88 10.36
N PHE A 4 4.14 -1.14 9.80
CA PHE A 4 4.37 -0.36 8.58
C PHE A 4 5.26 0.85 8.84
N CYS A 5 5.13 1.52 10.00
CA CYS A 5 6.06 2.57 10.39
C CYS A 5 7.48 2.02 10.47
N LYS A 6 7.66 0.82 10.99
CA LYS A 6 8.97 0.19 11.07
C LYS A 6 9.54 -0.15 9.69
N ILE A 7 8.70 -0.60 8.78
CA ILE A 7 9.10 -0.86 7.39
C ILE A 7 9.52 0.44 6.70
N ILE A 8 8.74 1.51 6.88
CA ILE A 8 9.03 2.82 6.31
C ILE A 8 10.36 3.35 6.79
N ASN A 9 10.67 3.15 8.08
CA ASN A 9 11.93 3.58 8.68
C ASN A 9 13.10 2.62 8.44
N ASN A 10 12.90 1.57 7.66
CA ASN A 10 13.89 0.54 7.36
C ASN A 10 14.37 -0.24 8.59
N GLU A 11 13.56 -0.29 9.64
CA GLU A 11 13.83 -1.11 10.82
C GLU A 11 13.48 -2.57 10.60
N ILE A 12 12.54 -2.84 9.69
CA ILE A 12 12.14 -4.18 9.27
C ILE A 12 12.31 -4.24 7.75
N PRO A 13 12.96 -5.27 7.20
CA PRO A 13 13.11 -5.40 5.76
C PRO A 13 11.77 -5.66 5.07
N SER A 14 11.64 -5.17 3.84
CA SER A 14 10.47 -5.40 3.00
C SER A 14 10.94 -5.58 1.55
N TYR A 15 10.07 -6.19 0.73
CA TYR A 15 10.33 -6.27 -0.70
C TYR A 15 9.74 -5.03 -1.36
N THR A 16 10.50 -3.94 -1.38
CA THR A 16 10.07 -2.65 -1.90
C THR A 16 10.10 -2.65 -3.42
N ILE A 17 8.99 -2.27 -4.05
CA ILE A 17 8.90 -2.17 -5.50
C ILE A 17 8.82 -0.74 -6.01
N TYR A 18 8.47 0.22 -5.15
CA TYR A 18 8.47 1.65 -5.46
C TYR A 18 8.52 2.44 -4.16
N GLU A 19 9.14 3.60 -4.20
CA GLU A 19 9.21 4.49 -3.04
C GLU A 19 9.45 5.91 -3.50
N ASP A 20 8.74 6.85 -2.88
CA ASP A 20 9.00 8.28 -3.03
C ASP A 20 8.87 8.97 -1.66
N ASP A 21 8.81 10.31 -1.63
CA ASP A 21 8.75 11.06 -0.37
C ASP A 21 7.43 10.85 0.39
N ILE A 22 6.38 10.40 -0.27
CA ILE A 22 5.02 10.35 0.28
C ILE A 22 4.57 8.92 0.56
N VAL A 23 4.94 7.97 -0.30
CA VAL A 23 4.49 6.57 -0.18
C VAL A 23 5.63 5.59 -0.34
N LYS A 24 5.41 4.38 0.21
CA LYS A 24 6.23 3.21 -0.03
C LYS A 24 5.33 2.07 -0.51
N VAL A 25 5.72 1.40 -1.57
CA VAL A 25 4.98 0.25 -2.13
C VAL A 25 5.83 -1.00 -1.96
N PHE A 26 5.29 -2.01 -1.31
CA PHE A 26 6.01 -3.26 -1.08
C PHE A 26 5.07 -4.46 -1.16
N LEU A 27 5.64 -5.64 -1.39
CA LEU A 27 4.86 -6.86 -1.48
C LEU A 27 4.37 -7.29 -0.10
N ASP A 28 3.11 -7.76 -0.04
CA ASP A 28 2.54 -8.31 1.17
C ASP A 28 3.23 -9.65 1.50
N VAL A 29 3.63 -9.83 2.76
CA VAL A 29 4.27 -11.07 3.22
C VAL A 29 3.27 -12.22 3.34
N ASN A 30 1.98 -11.92 3.39
CA ASN A 30 0.89 -12.89 3.41
C ASN A 30 -0.02 -12.67 2.20
N PRO A 31 0.48 -12.91 0.97
CA PRO A 31 -0.25 -12.52 -0.22
C PRO A 31 -1.48 -13.40 -0.47
N ASN A 32 -2.57 -12.79 -0.93
CA ASN A 32 -3.75 -13.52 -1.42
C ASN A 32 -3.51 -14.04 -2.84
N SER A 33 -2.62 -13.39 -3.57
CA SER A 33 -2.28 -13.78 -4.95
C SER A 33 -0.89 -13.26 -5.30
N THR A 34 -0.34 -13.77 -6.39
CA THR A 34 0.95 -13.29 -6.92
C THR A 34 0.87 -11.79 -7.20
N GLY A 35 1.86 -11.05 -6.71
CA GLY A 35 1.92 -9.61 -6.92
C GLY A 35 1.09 -8.79 -5.94
N HIS A 36 0.50 -9.41 -4.92
CA HIS A 36 -0.27 -8.69 -3.89
C HIS A 36 0.64 -7.63 -3.25
N SER A 37 0.34 -6.37 -3.52
CA SER A 37 1.16 -5.22 -3.11
C SER A 37 0.39 -4.33 -2.16
N LEU A 38 1.13 -3.59 -1.33
CA LEU A 38 0.58 -2.60 -0.42
C LEU A 38 1.15 -1.23 -0.77
N ILE A 39 0.30 -0.22 -0.87
CA ILE A 39 0.71 1.18 -0.98
C ILE A 39 0.47 1.82 0.38
N VAL A 40 1.53 2.29 1.01
CA VAL A 40 1.50 2.78 2.39
C VAL A 40 2.03 4.21 2.43
N PRO A 41 1.25 5.18 2.94
CA PRO A 41 1.76 6.52 3.18
C PRO A 41 2.89 6.49 4.20
N LYS A 42 3.93 7.28 3.98
CA LYS A 42 5.06 7.36 4.92
C LYS A 42 4.66 8.04 6.23
N GLU A 43 3.82 9.07 6.14
CA GLU A 43 3.23 9.67 7.32
C GLU A 43 2.14 8.75 7.88
N HIS A 44 2.09 8.59 9.20
CA HIS A 44 1.10 7.72 9.82
C HIS A 44 -0.28 8.34 9.80
N TYR A 45 -1.22 7.66 9.14
CA TYR A 45 -2.66 7.89 9.23
C TYR A 45 -3.29 6.57 9.60
N GLN A 46 -4.28 6.58 10.48
CA GLN A 46 -4.91 5.33 10.93
C GLN A 46 -5.71 4.68 9.81
N ASP A 47 -6.54 5.47 9.11
CA ASP A 47 -7.45 4.95 8.09
C ASP A 47 -7.91 6.06 7.13
N PHE A 48 -8.94 5.75 6.34
CA PHE A 48 -9.52 6.66 5.36
C PHE A 48 -10.09 7.93 5.97
N PHE A 49 -10.53 7.87 7.25
CA PHE A 49 -11.22 9.00 7.86
C PHE A 49 -10.27 10.09 8.34
N ASP A 50 -9.01 9.76 8.64
CA ASP A 50 -8.03 10.76 9.08
C ASP A 50 -6.93 11.05 8.05
N ILE A 51 -6.85 10.31 6.96
CA ILE A 51 -5.84 10.55 5.94
C ILE A 51 -6.02 11.91 5.27
N ASP A 52 -4.91 12.63 5.09
CA ASP A 52 -4.90 13.89 4.36
C ASP A 52 -5.30 13.66 2.89
N LYS A 53 -6.14 14.53 2.36
CA LYS A 53 -6.68 14.35 0.99
C LYS A 53 -5.60 14.38 -0.08
N GLU A 54 -4.59 15.23 0.06
CA GLU A 54 -3.49 15.28 -0.91
C GLU A 54 -2.67 14.01 -0.89
N VAL A 55 -2.45 13.44 0.29
CA VAL A 55 -1.76 12.16 0.43
C VAL A 55 -2.62 11.04 -0.17
N LEU A 56 -3.92 11.04 0.07
CA LEU A 56 -4.83 10.08 -0.54
C LEU A 56 -4.79 10.16 -2.06
N ASN A 57 -4.81 11.36 -2.62
CA ASN A 57 -4.70 11.54 -4.07
C ASN A 57 -3.39 10.97 -4.60
N HIS A 58 -2.29 11.18 -3.89
CA HIS A 58 -0.99 10.63 -4.28
C HIS A 58 -0.99 9.09 -4.23
N VAL A 59 -1.64 8.51 -3.22
CA VAL A 59 -1.81 7.05 -3.13
C VAL A 59 -2.57 6.53 -4.36
N LEU A 60 -3.64 7.20 -4.76
CA LEU A 60 -4.43 6.78 -5.92
C LEU A 60 -3.67 6.96 -7.23
N ASP A 61 -2.89 8.03 -7.38
CA ASP A 61 -2.01 8.21 -8.54
C ASP A 61 -0.99 7.09 -8.62
N THR A 62 -0.39 6.74 -7.48
CA THR A 62 0.55 5.62 -7.39
C THR A 62 -0.13 4.30 -7.73
N ALA A 63 -1.34 4.09 -7.22
CA ALA A 63 -2.12 2.88 -7.52
C ALA A 63 -2.37 2.71 -9.01
N LYS A 64 -2.65 3.80 -9.72
CA LYS A 64 -2.85 3.76 -11.17
C LYS A 64 -1.61 3.25 -11.89
N VAL A 65 -0.45 3.79 -11.55
CA VAL A 65 0.83 3.38 -12.15
C VAL A 65 1.15 1.93 -11.81
N MET A 66 1.00 1.54 -10.55
CA MET A 66 1.31 0.18 -10.11
C MET A 66 0.35 -0.84 -10.73
N ALA A 67 -0.94 -0.52 -10.82
CA ALA A 67 -1.93 -1.41 -11.43
C ALA A 67 -1.62 -1.64 -12.91
N ASP A 68 -1.26 -0.61 -13.65
CA ASP A 68 -0.87 -0.75 -15.05
C ASP A 68 0.35 -1.67 -15.20
N ARG A 69 1.34 -1.55 -14.31
CA ARG A 69 2.53 -2.42 -14.31
C ARG A 69 2.19 -3.86 -13.97
N LEU A 70 1.35 -4.08 -12.97
CA LEU A 70 0.94 -5.43 -12.57
C LEU A 70 0.19 -6.12 -13.71
N LYS A 71 -0.74 -5.41 -14.34
CA LYS A 71 -1.51 -5.95 -15.47
C LYS A 71 -0.59 -6.34 -16.62
N GLU A 72 0.38 -5.50 -16.93
CA GLU A 72 1.32 -5.74 -18.02
C GLU A 72 2.25 -6.91 -17.72
N ARG A 73 2.84 -6.94 -16.52
CA ARG A 73 3.87 -7.93 -16.15
C ARG A 73 3.31 -9.29 -15.80
N LEU A 74 2.16 -9.34 -15.15
CA LEU A 74 1.53 -10.58 -14.71
C LEU A 74 0.46 -11.07 -15.68
N ASN A 75 0.13 -10.26 -16.69
CA ASN A 75 -0.90 -10.59 -17.67
C ASN A 75 -2.20 -11.04 -16.98
N CYS A 76 -2.60 -10.34 -15.91
CA CYS A 76 -3.78 -10.68 -15.14
C CYS A 76 -5.05 -10.15 -15.80
N ASP A 77 -6.18 -10.83 -15.59
CA ASP A 77 -7.47 -10.45 -16.16
C ASP A 77 -8.12 -9.29 -15.41
N GLY A 78 -7.72 -9.06 -14.17
CA GLY A 78 -8.27 -7.99 -13.35
C GLY A 78 -7.44 -7.75 -12.10
N ILE A 79 -7.74 -6.64 -11.44
CA ILE A 79 -7.06 -6.24 -10.19
C ILE A 79 -8.12 -5.75 -9.22
N THR A 80 -8.05 -6.24 -7.98
CA THR A 80 -8.90 -5.78 -6.89
C THR A 80 -8.14 -4.74 -6.07
N PHE A 81 -8.81 -3.64 -5.77
CA PHE A 81 -8.31 -2.64 -4.84
C PHE A 81 -9.11 -2.75 -3.56
N ALA A 82 -8.43 -2.86 -2.43
CA ALA A 82 -9.10 -3.00 -1.13
C ALA A 82 -8.38 -2.17 -0.08
N GLN A 83 -9.16 -1.52 0.78
CA GLN A 83 -8.64 -0.76 1.90
C GLN A 83 -9.64 -0.92 3.06
N ASN A 84 -9.15 -1.33 4.22
CA ASN A 84 -10.00 -1.61 5.38
C ASN A 84 -9.87 -0.50 6.42
N ASN A 85 -11.00 -0.18 7.06
CA ASN A 85 -11.08 0.86 8.09
C ASN A 85 -11.71 0.27 9.34
N GLY A 86 -10.99 0.32 10.46
CA GLY A 86 -11.51 -0.17 11.73
C GLY A 86 -11.60 -1.69 11.79
N LEU A 87 -12.80 -2.23 11.93
CA LEU A 87 -13.01 -3.67 11.95
C LEU A 87 -12.57 -4.28 10.62
N GLY A 88 -11.71 -5.28 10.67
CA GLY A 88 -11.12 -5.89 9.49
C GLY A 88 -9.80 -5.26 9.04
N GLN A 89 -9.40 -4.17 9.66
CA GLN A 89 -8.11 -3.55 9.43
C GLN A 89 -7.06 -4.19 10.34
N ASP A 90 -6.18 -4.99 9.77
CA ASP A 90 -5.16 -5.74 10.54
C ASP A 90 -4.11 -4.82 11.14
N VAL A 91 -3.66 -3.83 10.38
CA VAL A 91 -2.67 -2.84 10.81
C VAL A 91 -3.32 -1.47 10.81
N LYS A 92 -3.23 -0.77 11.95
CA LYS A 92 -3.85 0.57 12.13
C LYS A 92 -2.96 1.67 11.53
N HIS A 93 -2.64 1.50 10.29
CA HIS A 93 -1.92 2.44 9.43
C HIS A 93 -2.55 2.29 8.05
N TYR A 94 -3.01 3.39 7.46
CA TYR A 94 -3.67 3.34 6.16
C TYR A 94 -2.81 2.55 5.16
N HIS A 95 -3.42 1.60 4.47
CA HIS A 95 -2.75 0.88 3.39
C HIS A 95 -3.77 0.41 2.36
N LEU A 96 -3.40 0.57 1.09
CA LEU A 96 -4.23 0.14 -0.03
C LEU A 96 -3.65 -1.14 -0.61
N HIS A 97 -4.49 -2.19 -0.67
CA HIS A 97 -4.14 -3.47 -1.29
C HIS A 97 -4.38 -3.40 -2.81
N LEU A 98 -3.45 -3.99 -3.54
CA LEU A 98 -3.60 -4.21 -4.99
C LEU A 98 -3.50 -5.68 -5.32
#